data_7952522de7c0029c7862eebf9157c806
#
_entry.id   7952522de7c0029c7862eebf9157c806
#
_cell.length_a   1.000
_cell.length_b   1.000
_cell.length_c   1.000
_cell.angle_alpha   90.00
_cell.angle_beta   90.00
_cell.angle_gamma   90.00
#
_symmetry.space_group_name_H-M   'P 1'
#
loop_
_entity.id
_entity.type
_entity.pdbx_description
1 polymer ?
#
loop_
_entity_poly.entity_id
_entity_poly.type
_entity_poly.pdbx_seq_one_letter_code
_entity_poly.pdbx_strand_id
1 'polypeptide(L)' 'MGKDPRLPKRVAQLLKKQKGKCAWCGHYFQARDIIEKDHILAKVLGGSNDWYNYQLLHGHCHDKKTALDMQVLRCS' A
#
# COMPACT_ATOMS: atom_id res chain seq x y z
N MET A 1 -19.73 -2.64 -5.71
CA MET A 1 -18.45 -2.40 -5.16
C MET A 1 -17.40 -2.34 -6.26
N GLY A 2 -16.38 -1.60 -6.12
CA GLY A 2 -15.42 -1.43 -7.19
C GLY A 2 -15.89 -0.57 -8.34
N LYS A 3 -17.04 0.01 -8.18
CA LYS A 3 -17.63 0.90 -9.19
C LYS A 3 -17.40 2.36 -8.87
N ASP A 4 -16.61 2.66 -7.85
CA ASP A 4 -16.30 4.04 -7.54
C ASP A 4 -15.43 4.61 -8.66
N PRO A 5 -15.93 5.57 -9.46
CA PRO A 5 -15.15 6.11 -10.57
C PRO A 5 -13.94 6.91 -10.14
N ARG A 6 -13.84 7.22 -8.84
CA ARG A 6 -12.70 7.96 -8.32
C ARG A 6 -11.50 7.06 -8.03
N LEU A 7 -11.71 5.74 -7.95
CA LEU A 7 -10.64 4.81 -7.70
C LEU A 7 -9.99 4.39 -9.02
N PRO A 8 -8.67 4.52 -9.14
CA PRO A 8 -7.96 3.96 -10.28
C PRO A 8 -8.19 2.47 -10.38
N LYS A 9 -8.23 1.97 -11.60
CA LYS A 9 -8.47 0.55 -11.87
C LYS A 9 -7.48 -0.34 -11.10
N ARG A 10 -6.23 0.07 -11.03
CA ARG A 10 -5.20 -0.71 -10.32
C ARG A 10 -5.41 -0.75 -8.83
N VAL A 11 -5.90 0.33 -8.24
CA VAL A 11 -6.23 0.36 -6.82
C VAL A 11 -7.36 -0.63 -6.54
N ALA A 12 -8.38 -0.66 -7.39
CA ALA A 12 -9.48 -1.61 -7.24
C ALA A 12 -8.98 -3.05 -7.34
N GLN A 13 -8.06 -3.34 -8.25
CA GLN A 13 -7.47 -4.67 -8.39
C GLN A 13 -6.67 -5.06 -7.15
N LEU A 14 -5.89 -4.13 -6.59
CA LEU A 14 -5.11 -4.38 -5.38
C LEU A 14 -6.03 -4.62 -4.18
N LEU A 15 -7.11 -3.85 -4.06
CA LEU A 15 -8.10 -4.08 -3.01
C LEU A 15 -8.67 -5.49 -3.09
N LYS A 16 -9.02 -5.94 -4.29
CA LYS A 16 -9.54 -7.28 -4.50
C LYS A 16 -8.50 -8.33 -4.15
N LYS A 17 -7.26 -8.13 -4.55
CA LYS A 17 -6.16 -9.04 -4.25
C LYS A 17 -5.94 -9.15 -2.74
N GLN A 18 -6.06 -8.04 -2.02
CA GLN A 18 -5.87 -7.98 -0.57
C GLN A 18 -7.15 -8.27 0.20
N LYS A 19 -8.25 -8.58 -0.50
CA LYS A 19 -9.55 -8.88 0.11
C LYS A 19 -10.06 -7.74 0.98
N GLY A 20 -9.75 -6.51 0.58
CA GLY A 20 -10.19 -5.31 1.30
C GLY A 20 -9.44 -5.04 2.58
N LYS A 21 -8.29 -5.67 2.79
CA LYS A 21 -7.50 -5.53 4.02
C LYS A 21 -6.20 -4.80 3.75
N CYS A 22 -5.77 -4.06 4.76
CA CYS A 22 -4.45 -3.43 4.74
C CYS A 22 -3.37 -4.51 4.73
N ALA A 23 -2.37 -4.34 3.87
CA ALA A 23 -1.27 -5.30 3.77
C ALA A 23 -0.34 -5.25 4.98
N TRP A 24 -0.38 -4.18 5.77
CA TRP A 24 0.49 -4.00 6.93
C TRP A 24 -0.12 -4.58 8.20
N CYS A 25 -1.34 -4.14 8.54
CA CYS A 25 -1.96 -4.53 9.79
C CYS A 25 -3.00 -5.65 9.66
N GLY A 26 -3.43 -5.95 8.45
CA GLY A 26 -4.40 -7.01 8.20
C GLY A 26 -5.84 -6.65 8.52
N HIS A 27 -6.12 -5.43 8.92
CA HIS A 27 -7.47 -4.99 9.19
C HIS A 27 -8.15 -4.49 7.92
N TYR A 28 -9.47 -4.63 7.86
CA TYR A 28 -10.24 -4.16 6.71
C TYR A 28 -10.18 -2.66 6.59
N PHE A 29 -10.17 -2.18 5.34
CA PHE A 29 -10.34 -0.76 5.07
C PHE A 29 -11.81 -0.38 5.27
N GLN A 30 -12.04 0.75 5.92
CA GLN A 30 -13.36 1.29 6.13
C GLN A 30 -13.58 2.49 5.22
N ALA A 31 -14.85 2.92 5.09
CA ALA A 31 -15.21 3.97 4.17
C ALA A 31 -14.45 5.29 4.41
N ARG A 32 -14.12 5.56 5.67
CA ARG A 32 -13.43 6.80 6.05
C ARG A 32 -11.92 6.66 6.13
N ASP A 33 -11.40 5.46 5.90
CA ASP A 33 -9.95 5.26 5.98
C ASP A 33 -9.26 5.86 4.78
N ILE A 34 -8.07 6.42 5.02
CA ILE A 34 -7.20 6.89 3.95
C ILE A 34 -6.41 5.67 3.48
N ILE A 35 -6.53 5.36 2.19
CA ILE A 35 -5.83 4.25 1.57
C ILE A 35 -4.65 4.80 0.78
N GLU A 36 -3.46 4.35 1.12
CA GLU A 36 -2.24 4.76 0.45
C GLU A 36 -1.68 3.62 -0.39
N LYS A 37 -1.29 3.93 -1.64
CA LYS A 37 -0.61 2.97 -2.50
C LYS A 37 0.87 3.02 -2.19
N ASP A 38 1.46 1.85 -1.96
CA ASP A 38 2.86 1.75 -1.54
C ASP A 38 3.56 0.64 -2.32
N HIS A 39 4.88 0.70 -2.36
CA HIS A 39 5.68 -0.36 -2.96
C HIS A 39 5.99 -1.41 -1.89
N ILE A 40 5.81 -2.68 -2.23
CA ILE A 40 6.15 -3.78 -1.32
C ILE A 40 7.64 -3.72 -1.02
N LEU A 41 8.46 -3.63 -2.08
CA LEU A 41 9.87 -3.29 -1.94
C LEU A 41 10.02 -1.84 -2.37
N ALA A 42 10.50 -0.99 -1.48
CA ALA A 42 10.63 0.44 -1.76
C ALA A 42 11.53 0.70 -2.95
N LYS A 43 11.20 1.70 -3.77
CA LYS A 43 11.98 2.03 -4.96
C LYS A 43 13.44 2.33 -4.61
N VAL A 44 13.66 3.02 -3.51
CA VAL A 44 15.03 3.37 -3.06
C VAL A 44 15.83 2.13 -2.68
N LEU A 45 15.17 1.00 -2.44
CA LEU A 45 15.80 -0.28 -2.14
C LEU A 45 15.81 -1.22 -3.35
N GLY A 46 15.51 -0.71 -4.53
CA GLY A 46 15.54 -1.49 -5.76
C GLY A 46 14.20 -1.99 -6.24
N GLY A 47 13.11 -1.53 -5.62
CA GLY A 47 11.77 -1.96 -6.00
C GLY A 47 11.35 -1.44 -7.36
N SER A 48 10.56 -2.23 -8.09
CA SER A 48 10.06 -1.87 -9.41
C SER A 48 8.73 -1.12 -9.31
N ASN A 49 8.29 -0.55 -10.44
CA ASN A 49 6.98 0.09 -10.56
C ASN A 49 5.94 -0.86 -11.12
N ASP A 50 6.22 -2.16 -11.16
CA ASP A 50 5.25 -3.14 -11.63
C ASP A 50 4.13 -3.31 -10.62
N TRP A 51 2.91 -3.57 -11.14
CA TRP A 51 1.73 -3.62 -10.28
C TRP A 51 1.85 -4.66 -9.15
N TYR A 52 2.57 -5.75 -9.37
CA TYR A 52 2.76 -6.79 -8.36
C TYR A 52 3.66 -6.32 -7.21
N ASN A 53 4.38 -5.21 -7.39
CA ASN A 53 5.17 -4.61 -6.32
C ASN A 53 4.41 -3.50 -5.58
N TYR A 54 3.12 -3.35 -5.87
CA TYR A 54 2.29 -2.39 -5.16
C TYR A 54 1.43 -3.07 -4.13
N GLN A 55 1.10 -2.34 -3.09
CA GLN A 55 0.17 -2.79 -2.06
C GLN A 55 -0.58 -1.58 -1.52
N LEU A 56 -1.70 -1.84 -0.85
CA LEU A 56 -2.50 -0.79 -0.26
C LEU A 56 -2.38 -0.87 1.26
N LEU A 57 -2.15 0.26 1.88
CA LEU A 57 -1.98 0.40 3.32
C LEU A 57 -2.88 1.51 3.84
N HIS A 58 -3.23 1.45 5.13
CA HIS A 58 -3.78 2.62 5.80
C HIS A 58 -2.72 3.72 5.82
N GLY A 59 -3.14 4.98 5.85
CA GLY A 59 -2.21 6.10 5.89
C GLY A 59 -1.21 6.00 7.03
N HIS A 60 -1.69 5.66 8.22
CA HIS A 60 -0.80 5.51 9.39
C HIS A 60 0.13 4.31 9.27
N CYS A 61 -0.31 3.25 8.58
CA CYS A 61 0.55 2.08 8.33
C CYS A 61 1.62 2.41 7.31
N HIS A 62 1.26 3.20 6.30
CA HIS A 62 2.21 3.66 5.30
C HIS A 62 3.32 4.48 5.95
N ASP A 63 2.98 5.35 6.89
CA ASP A 63 3.96 6.14 7.62
C ASP A 63 4.93 5.25 8.40
N LYS A 64 4.40 4.23 9.05
CA LYS A 64 5.23 3.27 9.80
C LYS A 64 6.18 2.53 8.88
N LYS A 65 5.68 2.07 7.75
CA LYS A 65 6.51 1.35 6.78
C LYS A 65 7.60 2.26 6.22
N THR A 66 7.26 3.50 5.88
CA THR A 66 8.22 4.46 5.36
C THR A 66 9.33 4.70 6.38
N ALA A 67 8.98 4.84 7.66
CA ALA A 67 9.97 5.03 8.72
C ALA A 67 10.94 3.86 8.81
N LEU A 68 10.43 2.62 8.68
CA LEU A 68 11.27 1.43 8.69
C LEU A 68 12.18 1.38 7.48
N ASP A 69 11.65 1.69 6.29
CA ASP A 69 12.45 1.72 5.06
C ASP A 69 13.59 2.72 5.17
N MET A 70 13.31 3.90 5.72
CA MET A 70 14.34 4.92 5.90
C MET A 70 15.37 4.50 6.95
N GLN A 71 14.94 3.79 7.98
CA GLN A 71 15.84 3.27 8.99
C GLN A 71 16.82 2.26 8.41
N VAL A 72 16.33 1.38 7.53
CA VAL A 72 17.19 0.42 6.82
C VAL A 72 18.24 1.15 6.01
N LEU A 73 17.87 2.22 5.31
CA LEU A 73 18.81 3.01 4.53
C LEU A 73 19.88 3.65 5.40
N ARG A 74 19.51 4.11 6.60
CA ARG A 74 20.46 4.74 7.52
C ARG A 74 21.45 3.72 8.09
N CYS A 75 21.01 2.50 8.28
CA CYS A 75 21.85 1.45 8.85
C CYS A 75 22.77 0.80 7.83
N SER A 76 22.49 1.01 6.56
CA SER A 76 23.34 0.48 5.48
C SER A 76 24.33 1.52 5.01
#